data_ab959952689571d0432c2a2557a5535e
#
_entry.id   ab959952689571d0432c2a2557a5535e
#
_cell.length_a   1.000
_cell.length_b   1.000
_cell.length_c   1.000
_cell.angle_alpha   90.00
_cell.angle_beta   90.00
_cell.angle_gamma   90.00
#
_symmetry.space_group_name_H-M   'P 1'
#
loop_
_entity.id
_entity.type
_entity.pdbx_description
1 polymer ?
#
loop_
_entity_poly.entity_id
_entity_poly.type
_entity_poly.pdbx_seq_one_letter_code
_entity_poly.pdbx_strand_id
1 'polypeptide(L)'
;MKTEVFEIDPIKLGLAISEDADIDFLFEGVPGYYETAEEEDPIVYKKVKGAVLPWTWYIYEADKEIGLFMAFVDGEFPESGTVALEELKMAGIEIDYKFKPTPLSEVQNMVMTKL
;
A
#
# COMPACT_ATOMS: atom_id res chain seq x y z
N MET A 1 -20.69 -13.47 24.29
CA MET A 1 -20.42 -13.08 23.92
C MET A 1 -20.32 -12.74 23.75
N LYS A 2 -20.19 -12.59 23.55
CA LYS A 2 -19.87 -11.92 23.27
C LYS A 2 -19.55 -11.80 22.49
N THR A 3 -19.57 -11.71 22.15
CA THR A 3 -19.13 -11.44 21.42
C THR A 3 -18.18 -11.62 21.16
N GLU A 4 -17.79 -12.08 21.48
CA GLU A 4 -16.86 -12.14 21.22
C GLU A 4 -16.48 -12.76 20.52
N VAL A 5 -16.60 -13.38 20.32
CA VAL A 5 -16.29 -13.77 19.58
C VAL A 5 -16.40 -13.76 18.41
N PHE A 6 -17.21 -13.75 18.08
CA PHE A 6 -17.35 -13.48 17.07
C PHE A 6 -16.84 -12.60 16.72
N GLU A 7 -16.59 -12.28 17.50
CA GLU A 7 -15.92 -11.19 17.21
C GLU A 7 -14.63 -11.54 16.62
N ILE A 8 -14.44 -11.09 15.45
CA ILE A 8 -13.22 -11.35 14.78
C ILE A 8 -12.22 -10.33 15.17
N ASP A 9 -11.10 -10.79 15.67
CA ASP A 9 -10.03 -9.92 16.02
C ASP A 9 -9.21 -9.68 14.75
N PRO A 10 -9.17 -8.46 14.23
CA PRO A 10 -8.44 -8.18 13.00
C PRO A 10 -6.97 -8.56 13.08
N ILE A 11 -6.39 -8.45 14.26
CA ILE A 11 -4.99 -8.81 14.43
C ILE A 11 -4.81 -10.30 14.23
N LYS A 12 -5.74 -11.07 14.73
CA LYS A 12 -5.67 -12.52 14.58
C LYS A 12 -5.86 -12.96 13.14
N LEU A 13 -6.52 -12.13 12.35
CA LEU A 13 -6.68 -12.45 10.97
C LEU A 13 -5.42 -12.17 10.17
N GLY A 14 -4.35 -11.79 10.86
CA GLY A 14 -3.13 -11.47 10.16
C GLY A 14 -3.15 -10.09 9.57
N LEU A 15 -4.14 -9.31 9.94
CA LEU A 15 -4.21 -7.94 9.50
C LEU A 15 -3.35 -7.12 10.45
N ALA A 16 -2.10 -7.46 10.45
CA ALA A 16 -1.13 -6.81 11.32
C ALA A 16 -1.07 -5.33 11.07
N ILE A 17 -1.69 -4.93 10.01
CA ILE A 17 -1.74 -3.54 9.63
C ILE A 17 -2.27 -2.66 10.73
N SER A 18 -2.99 -3.24 11.67
CA SER A 18 -3.46 -2.46 12.80
C SER A 18 -2.33 -2.17 13.79
N GLU A 19 -1.18 -2.80 13.61
CA GLU A 19 -0.02 -2.54 14.46
C GLU A 19 0.70 -1.30 13.97
N ASP A 20 1.02 -0.41 14.91
CA ASP A 20 1.74 0.81 14.55
C ASP A 20 3.05 0.52 13.84
N ALA A 21 3.73 -0.54 14.26
CA ALA A 21 5.00 -0.88 13.66
C ALA A 21 4.85 -1.21 12.18
N ASP A 22 3.79 -1.87 11.81
CA ASP A 22 3.55 -2.21 10.42
C ASP A 22 3.17 -0.98 9.62
N ILE A 23 2.38 -0.11 10.23
CA ILE A 23 2.03 1.16 9.59
C ILE A 23 3.30 1.97 9.33
N ASP A 24 4.19 2.04 10.33
CA ASP A 24 5.42 2.79 10.18
C ASP A 24 6.27 2.24 9.05
N PHE A 25 6.27 0.94 8.86
CA PHE A 25 7.03 0.32 7.79
C PHE A 25 6.65 0.90 6.42
N LEU A 26 5.40 1.24 6.24
CA LEU A 26 4.93 1.77 4.96
C LEU A 26 5.55 3.12 4.63
N PHE A 27 6.04 3.82 5.63
CA PHE A 27 6.65 5.13 5.43
C PHE A 27 8.17 5.08 5.43
N GLU A 28 8.76 4.00 5.91
CA GLU A 28 10.21 3.92 6.07
C GLU A 28 10.91 3.94 4.72
N GLY A 29 11.83 4.89 4.56
CA GLY A 29 12.65 4.97 3.37
C GLY A 29 11.92 5.39 2.12
N VAL A 30 10.67 5.82 2.24
CA VAL A 30 9.87 6.25 1.09
C VAL A 30 9.96 7.76 0.98
N PRO A 31 10.21 8.31 -0.22
CA PRO A 31 10.26 9.78 -0.39
C PRO A 31 8.95 10.41 0.03
N GLY A 32 9.03 11.66 0.46
CA GLY A 32 7.85 12.39 0.86
C GLY A 32 6.95 12.73 -0.31
N TYR A 33 5.76 13.17 0.03
CA TYR A 33 4.76 13.49 -0.97
C TYR A 33 5.29 14.59 -1.90
N TYR A 34 5.17 14.37 -3.19
CA TYR A 34 5.65 15.27 -4.25
C TYR A 34 7.17 15.33 -4.39
N GLU A 35 7.92 14.58 -3.59
CA GLU A 35 9.39 14.64 -3.73
C GLU A 35 9.87 14.02 -5.04
N THR A 36 9.08 13.14 -5.63
CA THR A 36 9.47 12.52 -6.90
C THR A 36 8.76 13.16 -8.09
N ALA A 37 8.17 14.34 -7.88
CA ALA A 37 7.32 14.95 -8.90
C ALA A 37 8.04 15.21 -10.23
N GLU A 38 9.35 15.43 -10.18
CA GLU A 38 10.10 15.69 -11.39
C GLU A 38 10.86 14.49 -11.89
N GLU A 39 10.70 13.34 -11.25
CA GLU A 39 11.35 12.13 -11.73
C GLU A 39 10.46 11.46 -12.75
N GLU A 40 11.07 11.08 -13.87
CA GLU A 40 10.31 10.42 -14.92
C GLU A 40 9.92 9.01 -14.53
N ASP A 41 10.75 8.36 -13.73
CA ASP A 41 10.53 6.98 -13.38
C ASP A 41 10.89 6.76 -11.92
N PRO A 42 10.01 7.20 -11.01
CA PRO A 42 10.29 7.05 -9.58
C PRO A 42 10.35 5.57 -9.17
N ILE A 43 10.99 5.34 -8.03
CA ILE A 43 11.12 3.99 -7.50
C ILE A 43 9.92 3.67 -6.62
N VAL A 44 9.36 2.51 -6.82
CA VAL A 44 8.34 1.96 -5.93
C VAL A 44 9.06 1.26 -4.78
N TYR A 45 8.69 1.60 -3.57
CA TYR A 45 9.39 1.07 -2.38
C TYR A 45 8.58 0.05 -1.60
N LYS A 46 7.26 0.12 -1.65
CA LYS A 46 6.42 -0.77 -0.86
C LYS A 46 5.29 -1.31 -1.70
N LYS A 47 4.92 -2.56 -1.41
CA LYS A 47 3.83 -3.21 -2.09
C LYS A 47 2.87 -3.75 -1.05
N VAL A 48 1.59 -3.41 -1.17
CA VAL A 48 0.56 -3.90 -0.27
C VAL A 48 -0.60 -4.45 -1.08
N LYS A 49 -1.20 -5.51 -0.57
CA LYS A 49 -2.36 -6.12 -1.19
C LYS A 49 -3.55 -5.96 -0.25
N GLY A 50 -4.74 -5.84 -0.82
CA GLY A 50 -5.93 -5.76 -0.03
C GLY A 50 -6.45 -7.15 0.31
N ALA A 51 -6.87 -7.33 1.56
CA ALA A 51 -7.49 -8.58 1.97
C ALA A 51 -8.97 -8.57 1.67
N VAL A 52 -9.60 -7.41 1.80
CA VAL A 52 -11.02 -7.25 1.55
C VAL A 52 -11.26 -6.85 0.11
N LEU A 53 -10.48 -5.88 -0.35
CA LEU A 53 -10.55 -5.39 -1.71
C LEU A 53 -9.37 -6.00 -2.47
N PRO A 54 -9.61 -6.77 -3.52
CA PRO A 54 -8.50 -7.50 -4.18
C PRO A 54 -7.66 -6.62 -5.08
N TRP A 55 -7.18 -5.53 -4.54
CA TRP A 55 -6.34 -4.58 -5.25
C TRP A 55 -4.93 -4.65 -4.69
N THR A 56 -3.97 -4.10 -5.46
CA THR A 56 -2.59 -4.01 -5.02
C THR A 56 -2.14 -2.57 -5.17
N TRP A 57 -1.46 -2.06 -4.17
CA TRP A 57 -0.94 -0.69 -4.19
C TRP A 57 0.58 -0.76 -4.19
N TYR A 58 1.19 -0.06 -5.14
CA TYR A 58 2.64 0.04 -5.27
C TYR A 58 3.02 1.46 -4.91
N ILE A 59 3.56 1.64 -3.72
CA ILE A 59 3.75 2.96 -3.10
C ILE A 59 5.11 3.54 -3.45
N TYR A 60 5.14 4.77 -3.94
CA TYR A 60 6.39 5.44 -4.26
C TYR A 60 6.57 6.80 -3.59
N GLU A 61 5.55 7.35 -2.94
CA GLU A 61 5.69 8.53 -2.09
C GLU A 61 4.78 8.36 -0.89
N ALA A 62 5.17 8.97 0.23
CA ALA A 62 4.37 8.84 1.45
C ALA A 62 4.61 10.03 2.36
N ASP A 63 3.56 10.49 3.00
CA ASP A 63 3.65 11.56 4.00
C ASP A 63 2.97 11.08 5.26
N LYS A 64 3.79 10.81 6.27
CA LYS A 64 3.28 10.22 7.51
C LYS A 64 2.44 11.20 8.29
N GLU A 65 2.76 12.49 8.22
CA GLU A 65 2.03 13.47 9.00
C GLU A 65 0.58 13.58 8.60
N ILE A 66 0.33 13.52 7.30
CA ILE A 66 -1.05 13.65 6.81
C ILE A 66 -1.64 12.31 6.40
N GLY A 67 -0.87 11.24 6.47
CA GLY A 67 -1.38 9.90 6.18
C GLY A 67 -1.76 9.71 4.73
N LEU A 68 -0.95 10.20 3.80
CA LEU A 68 -1.21 10.06 2.38
C LEU A 68 -0.06 9.34 1.69
N PHE A 69 -0.42 8.62 0.65
CA PHE A 69 0.55 7.92 -0.20
C PHE A 69 0.30 8.26 -1.65
N MET A 70 1.35 8.23 -2.45
CA MET A 70 1.20 8.22 -3.89
C MET A 70 1.54 6.80 -4.33
N ALA A 71 0.62 6.18 -5.05
CA ALA A 71 0.78 4.77 -5.41
C ALA A 71 0.24 4.51 -6.80
N PHE A 72 0.85 3.50 -7.45
CA PHE A 72 0.25 2.94 -8.65
C PHE A 72 -0.67 1.83 -8.17
N VAL A 73 -1.94 1.91 -8.53
CA VAL A 73 -2.96 1.02 -8.02
C VAL A 73 -3.35 0.03 -9.09
N ASP A 74 -3.17 -1.25 -8.79
CA ASP A 74 -3.63 -2.32 -9.66
C ASP A 74 -5.01 -2.73 -9.15
N GLY A 75 -6.00 -1.93 -9.53
CA GLY A 75 -7.38 -2.17 -9.12
C GLY A 75 -8.23 -2.46 -10.32
N GLU A 76 -9.42 -1.87 -10.35
CA GLU A 76 -10.29 -2.06 -11.49
C GLU A 76 -9.64 -1.52 -12.75
N PHE A 77 -9.03 -0.35 -12.63
CA PHE A 77 -8.27 0.25 -13.73
C PHE A 77 -6.90 0.62 -13.18
N PRO A 78 -5.82 0.08 -13.77
CA PRO A 78 -4.48 0.40 -13.27
C PRO A 78 -4.18 1.89 -13.48
N GLU A 79 -3.86 2.58 -12.40
CA GLU A 79 -3.55 4.01 -12.49
C GLU A 79 -2.86 4.48 -11.22
N SER A 80 -2.11 5.57 -11.35
CA SER A 80 -1.48 6.19 -10.20
C SER A 80 -2.45 7.18 -9.57
N GLY A 81 -2.35 7.30 -8.26
CA GLY A 81 -3.19 8.25 -7.56
C GLY A 81 -2.81 8.36 -6.11
N THR A 82 -3.44 9.31 -5.44
CA THR A 82 -3.28 9.52 -4.01
C THR A 82 -4.16 8.54 -3.25
N VAL A 83 -3.60 7.95 -2.23
CA VAL A 83 -4.31 6.99 -1.39
C VAL A 83 -4.13 7.40 0.06
N ALA A 84 -5.22 7.47 0.81
CA ALA A 84 -5.15 7.78 2.22
C ALA A 84 -4.90 6.51 3.03
N LEU A 85 -4.18 6.67 4.14
CA LEU A 85 -3.93 5.55 5.02
C LEU A 85 -5.24 4.90 5.46
N GLU A 86 -6.26 5.72 5.67
CA GLU A 86 -7.55 5.19 6.09
C GLU A 86 -8.14 4.25 5.04
N GLU A 87 -7.94 4.59 3.76
CA GLU A 87 -8.44 3.74 2.70
C GLU A 87 -7.73 2.39 2.70
N LEU A 88 -6.42 2.40 2.94
CA LEU A 88 -5.68 1.16 3.02
C LEU A 88 -6.16 0.32 4.18
N LYS A 89 -6.39 0.95 5.33
CA LYS A 89 -6.88 0.22 6.49
C LYS A 89 -8.23 -0.43 6.20
N MET A 90 -9.09 0.27 5.50
CA MET A 90 -10.41 -0.27 5.18
C MET A 90 -10.31 -1.42 4.19
N ALA A 91 -9.30 -1.44 3.36
CA ALA A 91 -9.09 -2.53 2.43
C ALA A 91 -8.48 -3.75 3.10
N GLY A 92 -8.03 -3.62 4.33
CA GLY A 92 -7.43 -4.73 5.06
C GLY A 92 -6.13 -5.17 4.43
N ILE A 93 -5.15 -4.27 4.40
CA ILE A 93 -3.94 -4.53 3.63
C ILE A 93 -3.06 -5.59 4.23
N GLU A 94 -2.35 -6.27 3.34
CA GLU A 94 -1.29 -7.20 3.68
C GLU A 94 -0.02 -6.67 3.05
N ILE A 95 1.01 -6.48 3.86
CA ILE A 95 2.26 -5.91 3.39
C ILE A 95 3.15 -7.01 2.83
N ASP A 96 3.69 -6.77 1.64
CA ASP A 96 4.66 -7.71 1.06
C ASP A 96 6.05 -7.26 1.49
N TYR A 97 6.52 -7.84 2.58
CA TYR A 97 7.81 -7.46 3.16
C TYR A 97 8.99 -7.89 2.29
N LYS A 98 8.76 -8.74 1.31
CA LYS A 98 9.83 -9.22 0.44
C LYS A 98 9.98 -8.37 -0.82
N PHE A 99 9.08 -7.43 -1.00
CA PHE A 99 9.13 -6.58 -2.18
C PHE A 99 10.39 -5.73 -2.15
N LYS A 100 11.06 -5.64 -3.28
CA LYS A 100 12.29 -4.86 -3.39
C LYS A 100 12.03 -3.61 -4.20
N PRO A 101 12.73 -2.50 -3.87
CA PRO A 101 12.55 -1.27 -4.65
C PRO A 101 12.68 -1.53 -6.13
N THR A 102 11.71 -1.05 -6.89
CA THR A 102 11.59 -1.36 -8.31
C THR A 102 11.10 -0.12 -9.03
N PRO A 103 11.68 0.23 -10.19
CA PRO A 103 11.20 1.38 -10.95
C PRO A 103 9.72 1.25 -11.28
N LEU A 104 9.02 2.36 -11.20
CA LEU A 104 7.59 2.39 -11.47
C LEU A 104 7.27 1.84 -12.86
N SER A 105 8.09 2.16 -13.85
CA SER A 105 7.86 1.68 -15.21
C SER A 105 7.87 0.16 -15.27
N GLU A 106 8.74 -0.47 -14.49
CA GLU A 106 8.80 -1.92 -14.44
C GLU A 106 7.56 -2.50 -13.81
N VAL A 107 7.09 -1.86 -12.74
CA VAL A 107 5.87 -2.29 -12.07
C VAL A 107 4.69 -2.16 -13.03
N GLN A 108 4.62 -1.04 -13.72
CA GLN A 108 3.53 -0.80 -14.67
C GLN A 108 3.52 -1.84 -15.78
N ASN A 109 4.70 -2.14 -16.32
CA ASN A 109 4.80 -3.18 -17.34
C ASN A 109 4.30 -4.51 -16.84
N MET A 110 4.70 -4.87 -15.62
CA MET A 110 4.32 -6.12 -15.03
C MET A 110 2.80 -6.22 -14.89
N VAL A 111 2.19 -5.15 -14.42
CA VAL A 111 0.74 -5.13 -14.21
C VAL A 111 0.01 -5.11 -15.55
N MET A 112 0.45 -4.25 -16.46
CA MET A 112 -0.26 -4.07 -17.71
C MET A 112 -0.17 -5.29 -18.62
N THR A 113 0.90 -6.05 -18.54
CA THR A 113 1.03 -7.24 -19.38
C THR A 113 0.12 -8.37 -18.93
N LYS A 114 -0.45 -8.28 -17.73
CA LYS A 114 -1.39 -9.29 -17.27
C LYS A 114 -2.79 -9.05 -17.82
N LEU A 115 -3.01 -7.89 -18.36
CA LEU A 115 -4.33 -7.56 -18.89
C LEU A 115 -4.51 -8.14 -20.29
#